data_dc8ac339152563b242354a377752557d
#
_entry.id   dc8ac339152563b242354a377752557d
#
_cell.length_a   1.000
_cell.length_b   1.000
_cell.length_c   1.000
_cell.angle_alpha   90.00
_cell.angle_beta   90.00
_cell.angle_gamma   90.00
#
_symmetry.space_group_name_H-M   'P 1'
#
loop_
_entity.id
_entity.type
_entity.pdbx_description
1 polymer ?
#
loop_
_entity_poly.entity_id
_entity_poly.type
_entity_poly.pdbx_seq_one_letter_code
_entity_poly.pdbx_strand_id
1 'polypeptide(L)'
;YSAKTGRKEVIMAIIKGAFQMTGSIRGVSFYSMRGSDKTIMRTKGGASKNKIKNSPKFEGLRNHQKEWAGCTSFGSTARYALGGLHRLSDYNLTPVLNGMAKNLMKLDTESEVGMRRLNLSAFPQALENFNFNRKNPFNSVLRVTVPCRIDREKLCAQVEIPRINALNDIYNFQQLPFFRIIVAMGLLSDMERDDTHSIYKACVPDLHGFSIVQTGAWHPSQSILQPELMRIEFDEKDCVYVNERITILLSMGIEFGKVGFTGEPEAMKYAGSAKVIAVG
;
A
#
# COMPACT_ATOMS: atom_id res chain seq x y z
N TYR A 1 -0.32 56.95 -15.50
CA TYR A 1 0.84 56.07 -15.27
C TYR A 1 0.31 54.66 -14.98
N SER A 2 0.37 53.78 -15.96
CA SER A 2 -0.06 52.40 -15.87
C SER A 2 1.07 51.54 -15.31
N ALA A 3 0.90 50.98 -14.13
CA ALA A 3 1.83 50.02 -13.55
C ALA A 3 1.79 48.71 -14.33
N LYS A 4 2.80 48.42 -15.13
CA LYS A 4 3.04 47.10 -15.71
C LYS A 4 3.29 46.09 -14.60
N THR A 5 2.31 45.23 -14.33
CA THR A 5 2.48 44.01 -13.53
C THR A 5 3.44 43.10 -14.27
N GLY A 6 4.71 43.10 -13.84
CA GLY A 6 5.74 42.21 -14.36
C GLY A 6 5.38 40.75 -14.12
N ARG A 7 4.94 40.04 -15.15
CA ARG A 7 4.90 38.55 -15.14
C ARG A 7 6.37 38.10 -14.99
N LYS A 8 6.69 37.41 -13.89
CA LYS A 8 7.97 36.70 -13.78
C LYS A 8 7.96 35.61 -14.85
N GLU A 9 8.78 35.76 -15.85
CA GLU A 9 9.00 34.72 -16.84
C GLU A 9 9.60 33.48 -16.13
N VAL A 10 9.00 32.34 -16.33
CA VAL A 10 9.52 31.06 -15.86
C VAL A 10 10.56 30.60 -16.88
N ILE A 11 11.82 30.83 -16.59
CA ILE A 11 12.91 30.35 -17.44
C ILE A 11 13.17 28.88 -17.05
N MET A 12 13.08 27.98 -18.02
CA MET A 12 13.48 26.59 -17.90
C MET A 12 14.58 26.29 -18.91
N ALA A 13 15.67 25.69 -18.45
CA ALA A 13 16.76 25.25 -19.31
C ALA A 13 17.17 23.81 -18.97
N ILE A 14 17.66 23.11 -19.98
CA ILE A 14 18.20 21.75 -19.83
C ILE A 14 19.71 21.85 -19.95
N ILE A 15 20.43 21.37 -18.92
CA ILE A 15 21.87 21.29 -18.93
C ILE A 15 22.27 19.91 -19.43
N LYS A 16 23.04 19.87 -20.52
CA LYS A 16 23.64 18.66 -21.09
C LYS A 16 25.13 18.65 -20.76
N GLY A 17 25.61 17.60 -20.11
CA GLY A 17 27.05 17.48 -19.80
C GLY A 17 27.31 16.50 -18.66
N ALA A 18 28.59 16.23 -18.39
CA ALA A 18 29.06 15.27 -17.40
C ALA A 18 28.79 15.68 -15.94
N PHE A 19 28.40 16.92 -15.68
CA PHE A 19 28.12 17.43 -14.34
C PHE A 19 26.63 17.33 -14.03
N GLN A 20 26.27 16.45 -13.11
CA GLN A 20 24.93 16.41 -12.53
C GLN A 20 24.87 17.33 -11.30
N MET A 21 24.04 18.35 -11.36
CA MET A 21 23.79 19.25 -10.24
C MET A 21 22.38 19.03 -9.71
N THR A 22 22.26 18.91 -8.40
CA THR A 22 20.96 18.84 -7.71
C THR A 22 20.94 19.85 -6.57
N GLY A 23 19.78 20.47 -6.32
CA GLY A 23 19.64 21.46 -5.26
C GLY A 23 19.07 22.79 -5.71
N SER A 24 19.29 23.84 -4.94
CA SER A 24 18.77 25.17 -5.23
C SER A 24 19.79 26.27 -4.89
N ILE A 25 20.04 27.18 -5.81
CA ILE A 25 20.93 28.31 -5.64
C ILE A 25 20.19 29.58 -6.06
N ARG A 26 20.15 30.61 -5.17
CA ARG A 26 19.61 31.94 -5.46
C ARG A 26 18.32 32.01 -6.27
N GLY A 27 17.32 31.14 -5.90
CA GLY A 27 16.01 31.12 -6.57
C GLY A 27 15.94 30.27 -7.83
N VAL A 28 17.02 29.56 -8.18
CA VAL A 28 17.06 28.55 -9.25
C VAL A 28 17.14 27.16 -8.61
N SER A 29 16.39 26.19 -9.15
CA SER A 29 16.41 24.80 -8.75
C SER A 29 16.96 23.95 -9.87
N PHE A 30 17.82 22.99 -9.50
CA PHE A 30 18.41 21.96 -10.36
C PHE A 30 17.90 20.61 -9.90
N TYR A 31 17.43 19.79 -10.82
CA TYR A 31 16.98 18.42 -10.53
C TYR A 31 17.13 17.51 -11.76
N SER A 32 17.35 16.24 -11.52
CA SER A 32 17.39 15.22 -12.56
C SER A 32 16.05 14.50 -12.62
N MET A 33 15.57 14.19 -13.81
CA MET A 33 14.40 13.35 -14.00
C MET A 33 14.82 11.88 -13.92
N ARG A 34 13.98 11.06 -13.25
CA ARG A 34 14.22 9.64 -13.15
C ARG A 34 14.25 9.02 -14.55
N GLY A 35 15.32 8.30 -14.88
CA GLY A 35 15.52 7.68 -16.19
C GLY A 35 16.08 8.63 -17.26
N SER A 36 16.65 9.78 -16.86
CA SER A 36 17.29 10.74 -17.78
C SER A 36 18.58 11.29 -17.19
N ASP A 37 19.62 11.37 -18.03
CA ASP A 37 20.92 11.96 -17.66
C ASP A 37 20.92 13.49 -17.73
N LYS A 38 19.77 14.08 -17.99
CA LYS A 38 19.64 15.54 -18.15
C LYS A 38 19.35 16.20 -16.81
N THR A 39 20.11 17.24 -16.48
CA THR A 39 19.81 18.14 -15.36
C THR A 39 18.91 19.27 -15.85
N ILE A 40 17.78 19.45 -15.18
CA ILE A 40 16.83 20.52 -15.46
C ILE A 40 17.10 21.66 -14.50
N MET A 41 17.26 22.86 -15.06
CA MET A 41 17.35 24.11 -14.32
C MET A 41 16.06 24.88 -14.52
N ARG A 42 15.46 25.36 -13.44
CA ARG A 42 14.29 26.23 -13.49
C ARG A 42 14.34 27.31 -12.39
N THR A 43 13.76 28.46 -12.65
CA THR A 43 13.50 29.44 -11.59
C THR A 43 12.46 28.90 -10.61
N LYS A 44 12.64 29.16 -9.31
CA LYS A 44 11.62 28.86 -8.30
C LYS A 44 10.38 29.70 -8.59
N GLY A 45 9.33 29.02 -9.07
CA GLY A 45 8.03 29.65 -9.28
C GLY A 45 7.08 29.34 -8.12
N GLY A 46 5.93 29.99 -8.12
CA GLY A 46 4.85 29.74 -7.17
C GLY A 46 4.85 30.72 -5.97
N ALA A 47 3.88 30.51 -5.08
CA ALA A 47 3.73 31.32 -3.88
C ALA A 47 4.74 30.91 -2.81
N SER A 48 5.22 31.87 -2.01
CA SER A 48 6.08 31.59 -0.87
C SER A 48 5.34 30.73 0.18
N LYS A 49 6.11 29.98 0.97
CA LYS A 49 5.56 29.14 2.07
C LYS A 49 4.68 29.98 3.02
N ASN A 50 5.10 31.17 3.37
CA ASN A 50 4.34 32.07 4.24
C ASN A 50 3.02 32.52 3.59
N LYS A 51 3.02 32.82 2.29
CA LYS A 51 1.80 33.16 1.54
C LYS A 51 0.83 31.98 1.47
N ILE A 52 1.32 30.76 1.23
CA ILE A 52 0.49 29.55 1.23
C ILE A 52 -0.12 29.33 2.62
N LYS A 53 0.66 29.54 3.69
CA LYS A 53 0.22 29.29 5.07
C LYS A 53 -0.86 30.29 5.53
N ASN A 54 -0.73 31.58 5.18
CA ASN A 54 -1.49 32.63 5.82
C ASN A 54 -2.57 33.29 4.92
N SER A 55 -2.45 33.18 3.59
CA SER A 55 -3.40 33.84 2.70
C SER A 55 -4.69 33.04 2.53
N PRO A 56 -5.88 33.63 2.65
CA PRO A 56 -7.18 32.96 2.43
C PRO A 56 -7.27 32.33 1.03
N LYS A 57 -6.64 32.94 0.02
CA LYS A 57 -6.63 32.41 -1.36
C LYS A 57 -6.08 30.98 -1.46
N PHE A 58 -5.31 30.52 -0.48
CA PHE A 58 -4.72 29.17 -0.45
C PHE A 58 -5.40 28.23 0.55
N GLU A 59 -6.58 28.59 1.07
CA GLU A 59 -7.32 27.75 2.01
C GLU A 59 -7.67 26.39 1.43
N GLY A 60 -8.22 26.34 0.22
CA GLY A 60 -8.52 25.07 -0.47
C GLY A 60 -7.28 24.19 -0.64
N LEU A 61 -6.11 24.80 -0.96
CA LEU A 61 -4.86 24.05 -1.05
C LEU A 61 -4.47 23.44 0.33
N ARG A 62 -4.59 24.22 1.41
CA ARG A 62 -4.29 23.74 2.75
C ARG A 62 -5.22 22.60 3.17
N ASN A 63 -6.52 22.69 2.85
CA ASN A 63 -7.49 21.65 3.15
C ASN A 63 -7.18 20.35 2.39
N HIS A 64 -6.82 20.43 1.12
CA HIS A 64 -6.35 19.26 0.37
C HIS A 64 -5.05 18.68 0.93
N GLN A 65 -4.12 19.51 1.42
CA GLN A 65 -2.90 19.03 2.08
C GLN A 65 -3.19 18.29 3.38
N LYS A 66 -4.16 18.77 4.17
CA LYS A 66 -4.61 18.09 5.40
C LYS A 66 -5.15 16.69 5.09
N GLU A 67 -6.07 16.58 4.12
CA GLU A 67 -6.61 15.29 3.69
C GLU A 67 -5.52 14.37 3.16
N TRP A 68 -4.58 14.91 2.37
CA TRP A 68 -3.47 14.10 1.85
C TRP A 68 -2.58 13.53 2.96
N ALA A 69 -2.36 14.28 4.04
CA ALA A 69 -1.66 13.76 5.22
C ALA A 69 -2.39 12.55 5.83
N GLY A 70 -3.73 12.60 5.94
CA GLY A 70 -4.54 11.45 6.35
C GLY A 70 -4.40 10.26 5.39
N CYS A 71 -4.48 10.51 4.07
CA CYS A 71 -4.30 9.46 3.08
C CYS A 71 -2.92 8.78 3.16
N THR A 72 -1.86 9.55 3.38
CA THR A 72 -0.50 8.99 3.50
C THR A 72 -0.30 8.22 4.80
N SER A 73 -0.89 8.67 5.90
CA SER A 73 -0.93 7.92 7.16
C SER A 73 -1.62 6.59 6.99
N PHE A 74 -2.85 6.60 6.45
CA PHE A 74 -3.61 5.39 6.16
C PHE A 74 -2.86 4.44 5.24
N GLY A 75 -2.33 4.93 4.10
CA GLY A 75 -1.62 4.08 3.14
C GLY A 75 -0.35 3.43 3.71
N SER A 76 0.34 4.13 4.63
CA SER A 76 1.46 3.56 5.38
C SER A 76 0.99 2.42 6.28
N THR A 77 -0.06 2.64 7.07
CA THR A 77 -0.61 1.64 7.99
C THR A 77 -1.23 0.46 7.23
N ALA A 78 -1.96 0.72 6.14
CA ALA A 78 -2.50 -0.33 5.28
C ALA A 78 -1.40 -1.27 4.77
N ARG A 79 -0.22 -0.75 4.44
CA ARG A 79 0.92 -1.57 4.03
C ARG A 79 1.41 -2.50 5.14
N TYR A 80 1.35 -2.07 6.41
CA TYR A 80 1.67 -2.95 7.55
C TYR A 80 0.58 -4.01 7.76
N ALA A 81 -0.68 -3.64 7.64
CA ALA A 81 -1.81 -4.57 7.74
C ALA A 81 -1.78 -5.68 6.67
N LEU A 82 -1.04 -5.50 5.57
CA LEU A 82 -0.80 -6.56 4.58
C LEU A 82 0.23 -7.63 5.04
N GLY A 83 0.62 -7.65 6.32
CA GLY A 83 1.41 -8.73 6.92
C GLY A 83 2.77 -8.97 6.27
N GLY A 84 3.45 -7.92 5.78
CA GLY A 84 4.74 -8.06 5.13
C GLY A 84 4.71 -8.67 3.72
N LEU A 85 3.55 -9.09 3.21
CA LEU A 85 3.41 -9.62 1.85
C LEU A 85 3.73 -8.58 0.76
N HIS A 86 3.78 -7.28 1.11
CA HIS A 86 4.22 -6.22 0.22
C HIS A 86 5.65 -6.43 -0.33
N ARG A 87 6.46 -7.28 0.31
CA ARG A 87 7.79 -7.66 -0.20
C ARG A 87 7.74 -8.48 -1.49
N LEU A 88 6.60 -9.12 -1.77
CA LEU A 88 6.37 -9.89 -3.00
C LEU A 88 5.93 -9.00 -4.17
N SER A 89 5.65 -7.72 -3.93
CA SER A 89 5.12 -6.83 -4.96
C SER A 89 6.18 -6.45 -6.00
N ASP A 90 5.75 -6.34 -7.25
CA ASP A 90 6.58 -5.90 -8.37
C ASP A 90 6.55 -4.38 -8.61
N TYR A 91 5.81 -3.65 -7.77
CA TYR A 91 5.72 -2.18 -7.79
C TYR A 91 5.57 -1.60 -6.40
N ASN A 92 5.72 -0.29 -6.28
CA ASN A 92 5.52 0.40 -5.00
C ASN A 92 4.01 0.53 -4.70
N LEU A 93 3.53 -0.17 -3.67
CA LEU A 93 2.11 -0.16 -3.26
C LEU A 93 1.69 1.18 -2.63
N THR A 94 2.61 1.90 -1.98
CA THR A 94 2.28 3.11 -1.21
C THR A 94 1.51 4.17 -2.02
N PRO A 95 1.93 4.57 -3.24
CA PRO A 95 1.16 5.55 -4.01
C PRO A 95 -0.25 5.08 -4.38
N VAL A 96 -0.43 3.78 -4.61
CA VAL A 96 -1.73 3.19 -4.95
C VAL A 96 -2.66 3.20 -3.75
N LEU A 97 -2.15 2.78 -2.58
CA LEU A 97 -2.90 2.82 -1.31
C LEU A 97 -3.28 4.25 -0.91
N ASN A 98 -2.35 5.22 -1.07
CA ASN A 98 -2.65 6.63 -0.84
C ASN A 98 -3.73 7.17 -1.79
N GLY A 99 -3.67 6.79 -3.06
CA GLY A 99 -4.67 7.16 -4.07
C GLY A 99 -6.04 6.57 -3.76
N MET A 100 -6.08 5.31 -3.33
CA MET A 100 -7.30 4.64 -2.88
C MET A 100 -7.88 5.35 -1.64
N ALA A 101 -7.07 5.62 -0.62
CA ALA A 101 -7.48 6.38 0.56
C ALA A 101 -8.09 7.74 0.18
N LYS A 102 -7.49 8.44 -0.80
CA LYS A 102 -8.05 9.71 -1.31
C LYS A 102 -9.40 9.54 -2.00
N ASN A 103 -9.60 8.44 -2.71
CA ASN A 103 -10.89 8.15 -3.33
C ASN A 103 -11.95 7.79 -2.27
N LEU A 104 -11.60 7.02 -1.23
CA LEU A 104 -12.49 6.75 -0.09
C LEU A 104 -12.90 8.05 0.61
N MET A 105 -11.97 8.96 0.89
CA MET A 105 -12.30 10.28 1.46
C MET A 105 -13.28 11.08 0.61
N LYS A 106 -13.23 10.96 -0.72
CA LYS A 106 -14.17 11.66 -1.60
C LYS A 106 -15.61 11.14 -1.52
N LEU A 107 -15.80 9.91 -1.02
CA LEU A 107 -17.13 9.33 -0.81
C LEU A 107 -17.84 9.94 0.41
N ASP A 108 -17.09 10.56 1.32
CA ASP A 108 -17.67 11.39 2.37
C ASP A 108 -18.15 12.71 1.77
N THR A 109 -19.45 12.82 1.57
CA THR A 109 -20.13 14.01 1.05
C THR A 109 -20.74 14.88 2.15
N GLU A 110 -20.71 14.43 3.39
CA GLU A 110 -21.27 15.14 4.54
C GLU A 110 -20.27 16.13 5.13
N SER A 111 -18.99 15.77 5.14
CA SER A 111 -17.93 16.60 5.70
C SER A 111 -17.36 17.59 4.70
N GLU A 112 -16.96 18.76 5.18
CA GLU A 112 -16.25 19.75 4.35
C GLU A 112 -14.86 19.26 3.92
N VAL A 113 -14.36 19.82 2.80
CA VAL A 113 -13.02 19.53 2.31
C VAL A 113 -11.98 19.92 3.35
N GLY A 114 -11.15 18.98 3.74
CA GLY A 114 -10.16 19.11 4.81
C GLY A 114 -10.57 18.43 6.11
N MET A 115 -11.86 18.01 6.21
CA MET A 115 -12.45 17.36 7.39
C MET A 115 -12.99 15.96 7.06
N ARG A 116 -12.95 15.53 5.79
CA ARG A 116 -13.54 14.30 5.31
C ARG A 116 -12.97 13.08 6.03
N ARG A 117 -13.87 12.18 6.38
CA ARG A 117 -13.54 10.90 7.00
C ARG A 117 -13.02 9.90 5.95
N LEU A 118 -12.24 8.96 6.41
CA LEU A 118 -11.81 7.80 5.63
C LEU A 118 -12.52 6.58 6.19
N ASN A 119 -13.67 6.24 5.61
CA ASN A 119 -14.54 5.15 6.06
C ASN A 119 -14.30 3.91 5.20
N LEU A 120 -13.25 3.15 5.49
CA LEU A 120 -12.97 1.89 4.78
C LEU A 120 -14.03 0.84 5.12
N SER A 121 -14.51 0.83 6.37
CA SER A 121 -15.52 -0.13 6.84
C SER A 121 -16.84 -0.05 6.05
N ALA A 122 -17.19 1.14 5.57
CA ALA A 122 -18.36 1.33 4.69
C ALA A 122 -18.11 0.87 3.24
N PHE A 123 -16.86 0.75 2.82
CA PHE A 123 -16.47 0.40 1.46
C PHE A 123 -15.33 -0.64 1.44
N PRO A 124 -15.47 -1.78 2.12
CA PRO A 124 -14.39 -2.77 2.26
C PRO A 124 -13.95 -3.36 0.92
N GLN A 125 -14.86 -3.40 -0.07
CA GLN A 125 -14.57 -3.83 -1.44
C GLN A 125 -13.47 -3.01 -2.13
N ALA A 126 -13.10 -1.84 -1.63
CA ALA A 126 -12.00 -1.05 -2.18
C ALA A 126 -10.65 -1.78 -2.10
N LEU A 127 -10.48 -2.69 -1.13
CA LEU A 127 -9.30 -3.54 -0.98
C LEU A 127 -9.53 -4.99 -1.41
N GLU A 128 -10.75 -5.38 -1.67
CA GLU A 128 -11.04 -6.73 -2.15
C GLU A 128 -10.38 -6.97 -3.51
N ASN A 129 -9.75 -8.12 -3.67
CA ASN A 129 -9.00 -8.48 -4.88
C ASN A 129 -7.81 -7.54 -5.20
N PHE A 130 -7.35 -6.76 -4.25
CA PHE A 130 -6.18 -5.91 -4.44
C PHE A 130 -4.91 -6.76 -4.70
N ASN A 131 -4.40 -6.70 -5.93
CA ASN A 131 -3.21 -7.44 -6.35
C ASN A 131 -1.94 -6.63 -6.06
N PHE A 132 -0.91 -7.32 -5.57
CA PHE A 132 0.39 -6.71 -5.28
C PHE A 132 1.34 -6.74 -6.49
N ASN A 133 0.93 -7.42 -7.55
CA ASN A 133 1.73 -7.61 -8.74
C ASN A 133 0.92 -7.24 -9.98
N ARG A 134 1.54 -6.48 -10.87
CA ARG A 134 0.96 -6.06 -12.16
C ARG A 134 1.40 -6.96 -13.30
N LYS A 135 2.68 -7.40 -13.28
CA LYS A 135 3.22 -8.27 -14.33
C LYS A 135 2.72 -9.70 -14.18
N ASN A 136 2.72 -10.20 -12.95
CA ASN A 136 2.28 -11.55 -12.61
C ASN A 136 1.21 -11.46 -11.52
N PRO A 137 -0.06 -11.13 -11.85
CA PRO A 137 -1.15 -11.08 -10.89
C PRO A 137 -1.33 -12.42 -10.18
N PHE A 138 -1.73 -12.42 -8.92
CA PHE A 138 -1.81 -13.60 -8.08
C PHE A 138 -2.58 -14.76 -8.75
N ASN A 139 -3.72 -14.49 -9.35
CA ASN A 139 -4.55 -15.53 -9.99
C ASN A 139 -3.92 -16.11 -11.27
N SER A 140 -2.94 -15.43 -11.88
CA SER A 140 -2.17 -16.00 -12.99
C SER A 140 -1.02 -16.86 -12.50
N VAL A 141 -0.52 -16.60 -11.28
CA VAL A 141 0.54 -17.38 -10.65
C VAL A 141 -0.03 -18.61 -9.95
N LEU A 142 -1.06 -18.45 -9.14
CA LEU A 142 -1.80 -19.56 -8.54
C LEU A 142 -3.16 -19.71 -9.22
N ARG A 143 -3.34 -20.77 -10.00
CA ARG A 143 -4.47 -20.97 -10.92
C ARG A 143 -5.63 -21.76 -10.30
N VAL A 144 -5.56 -22.05 -9.01
CA VAL A 144 -6.62 -22.73 -8.28
C VAL A 144 -7.42 -21.75 -7.45
N THR A 145 -8.70 -22.03 -7.29
CA THR A 145 -9.55 -21.28 -6.36
C THR A 145 -9.27 -21.74 -4.95
N VAL A 146 -9.05 -20.79 -4.05
CA VAL A 146 -8.77 -21.04 -2.64
C VAL A 146 -9.94 -20.53 -1.83
N PRO A 147 -10.82 -21.41 -1.32
CA PRO A 147 -11.91 -21.01 -0.42
C PRO A 147 -11.36 -20.42 0.87
N CYS A 148 -12.02 -19.39 1.36
CA CYS A 148 -11.64 -18.77 2.62
C CYS A 148 -12.88 -18.25 3.35
N ARG A 149 -12.78 -18.17 4.68
CA ARG A 149 -13.83 -17.64 5.56
C ARG A 149 -13.20 -16.79 6.65
N ILE A 150 -13.82 -15.64 6.93
CA ILE A 150 -13.47 -14.77 8.04
C ILE A 150 -14.58 -14.85 9.09
N ASP A 151 -14.17 -15.04 10.33
CA ASP A 151 -15.02 -14.90 11.52
C ASP A 151 -14.60 -13.60 12.22
N ARG A 152 -15.45 -12.58 12.08
CA ARG A 152 -15.17 -11.25 12.58
C ARG A 152 -15.18 -11.18 14.10
N GLU A 153 -16.09 -11.93 14.75
CA GLU A 153 -16.25 -11.90 16.20
C GLU A 153 -15.03 -12.50 16.90
N LYS A 154 -14.48 -13.57 16.33
CA LYS A 154 -13.30 -14.25 16.85
C LYS A 154 -11.98 -13.74 16.30
N LEU A 155 -12.01 -12.74 15.42
CA LEU A 155 -10.83 -12.29 14.67
C LEU A 155 -10.00 -13.46 14.13
N CYS A 156 -10.66 -14.42 13.52
CA CYS A 156 -9.98 -15.55 12.91
C CYS A 156 -10.39 -15.73 11.44
N ALA A 157 -9.52 -16.34 10.67
CA ALA A 157 -9.79 -16.72 9.31
C ALA A 157 -9.31 -18.14 9.02
N GLN A 158 -10.03 -18.82 8.14
CA GLN A 158 -9.70 -20.14 7.62
C GLN A 158 -9.50 -20.04 6.12
N VAL A 159 -8.41 -20.62 5.64
CA VAL A 159 -8.05 -20.68 4.23
C VAL A 159 -7.86 -22.16 3.86
N GLU A 160 -8.72 -22.67 3.01
CA GLU A 160 -8.70 -24.07 2.56
C GLU A 160 -7.82 -24.19 1.32
N ILE A 161 -6.56 -24.56 1.52
CA ILE A 161 -5.64 -24.82 0.41
C ILE A 161 -6.07 -26.14 -0.25
N PRO A 162 -6.49 -26.12 -1.53
CA PRO A 162 -6.86 -27.36 -2.22
C PRO A 162 -5.62 -28.19 -2.57
N ARG A 163 -5.82 -29.38 -3.14
CA ARG A 163 -4.72 -30.10 -3.77
C ARG A 163 -4.15 -29.26 -4.93
N ILE A 164 -2.85 -29.02 -4.90
CA ILE A 164 -2.14 -28.23 -5.91
C ILE A 164 -1.07 -29.10 -6.59
N ASN A 165 -1.18 -29.26 -7.89
CA ASN A 165 -0.08 -29.78 -8.70
C ASN A 165 0.80 -28.63 -9.16
N ALA A 166 1.99 -28.46 -8.53
CA ALA A 166 2.81 -27.30 -8.75
C ALA A 166 3.22 -27.09 -10.22
N LEU A 167 3.34 -28.16 -11.01
CA LEU A 167 3.68 -28.06 -12.43
C LEU A 167 2.55 -27.45 -13.30
N ASN A 168 1.29 -27.69 -12.93
CA ASN A 168 0.14 -27.27 -13.74
C ASN A 168 -0.55 -26.05 -13.17
N ASP A 169 -0.64 -25.97 -11.84
CA ASP A 169 -1.47 -25.01 -11.13
C ASP A 169 -0.68 -23.77 -10.69
N ILE A 170 0.66 -23.85 -10.71
CA ILE A 170 1.53 -22.73 -10.34
C ILE A 170 2.36 -22.27 -11.52
N TYR A 171 2.23 -21.01 -11.89
CA TYR A 171 3.09 -20.37 -12.86
C TYR A 171 4.36 -19.86 -12.18
N ASN A 172 5.40 -20.71 -12.18
CA ASN A 172 6.72 -20.38 -11.65
C ASN A 172 7.54 -19.60 -12.69
N PHE A 173 7.31 -18.30 -12.78
CA PHE A 173 7.89 -17.41 -13.80
C PHE A 173 9.41 -17.20 -13.66
N GLN A 174 10.00 -17.59 -12.53
CA GLN A 174 11.44 -17.51 -12.30
C GLN A 174 12.12 -18.89 -12.28
N GLN A 175 11.35 -19.96 -12.49
CA GLN A 175 11.85 -21.34 -12.49
C GLN A 175 12.63 -21.72 -11.22
N LEU A 176 12.20 -21.21 -10.07
CA LEU A 176 12.84 -21.46 -8.79
C LEU A 176 12.45 -22.85 -8.24
N PRO A 177 13.37 -23.55 -7.55
CA PRO A 177 13.15 -24.95 -7.15
C PRO A 177 12.12 -25.15 -6.04
N PHE A 178 11.78 -24.11 -5.29
CA PHE A 178 10.86 -24.21 -4.16
C PHE A 178 9.80 -23.11 -4.21
N PHE A 179 8.65 -23.42 -3.60
CA PHE A 179 7.61 -22.43 -3.30
C PHE A 179 7.01 -22.68 -1.91
N ARG A 180 6.36 -21.68 -1.36
CA ARG A 180 5.53 -21.77 -0.16
C ARG A 180 4.34 -20.83 -0.25
N ILE A 181 3.30 -21.16 0.52
CA ILE A 181 2.11 -20.36 0.66
C ILE A 181 2.21 -19.55 1.96
N ILE A 182 1.76 -18.31 1.92
CA ILE A 182 1.75 -17.40 3.06
C ILE A 182 0.35 -16.80 3.15
N VAL A 183 -0.24 -16.85 4.34
CA VAL A 183 -1.50 -16.21 4.65
C VAL A 183 -1.23 -15.11 5.68
N ALA A 184 -1.84 -13.96 5.49
CA ALA A 184 -1.75 -12.84 6.42
C ALA A 184 -3.14 -12.29 6.69
N MET A 185 -3.43 -12.00 7.95
CA MET A 185 -4.64 -11.30 8.36
C MET A 185 -4.25 -9.99 9.01
N GLY A 186 -4.85 -8.90 8.55
CA GLY A 186 -4.55 -7.56 9.05
C GLY A 186 -5.80 -6.75 9.35
N LEU A 187 -5.65 -5.76 10.21
CA LEU A 187 -6.74 -4.94 10.72
C LEU A 187 -6.53 -3.48 10.34
N LEU A 188 -7.56 -2.86 9.79
CA LEU A 188 -7.55 -1.45 9.44
C LEU A 188 -8.79 -0.77 10.02
N SER A 189 -8.55 0.27 10.81
CA SER A 189 -9.61 1.15 11.30
C SER A 189 -9.91 2.25 10.31
N ASP A 190 -11.15 2.71 10.32
CA ASP A 190 -11.52 4.01 9.76
C ASP A 190 -10.68 5.12 10.40
N MET A 191 -10.56 6.24 9.68
CA MET A 191 -9.84 7.39 10.20
C MET A 191 -10.70 8.65 10.11
N GLU A 192 -10.63 9.45 11.13
CA GLU A 192 -11.27 10.76 11.19
C GLU A 192 -10.26 11.84 11.58
N ARG A 193 -10.63 13.08 11.30
CA ARG A 193 -9.80 14.21 11.68
C ARG A 193 -10.01 14.57 13.14
N ASP A 194 -8.93 14.61 13.90
CA ASP A 194 -8.88 15.20 15.23
C ASP A 194 -8.56 16.71 15.10
N ASP A 195 -9.55 17.54 15.36
CA ASP A 195 -9.40 19.00 15.26
C ASP A 195 -8.49 19.57 16.34
N THR A 196 -8.48 18.96 17.53
CA THR A 196 -7.64 19.40 18.65
C THR A 196 -6.16 19.37 18.27
N HIS A 197 -5.73 18.30 17.61
CA HIS A 197 -4.34 18.11 17.20
C HIS A 197 -4.09 18.39 15.70
N SER A 198 -5.15 18.72 14.96
CA SER A 198 -5.08 18.98 13.51
C SER A 198 -4.48 17.83 12.68
N ILE A 199 -4.65 16.58 13.12
CA ILE A 199 -4.15 15.36 12.47
C ILE A 199 -5.30 14.38 12.21
N TYR A 200 -5.06 13.40 11.34
CA TYR A 200 -5.96 12.26 11.18
C TYR A 200 -5.56 11.16 12.17
N LYS A 201 -6.55 10.61 12.85
CA LYS A 201 -6.40 9.51 13.81
C LYS A 201 -7.28 8.33 13.43
N ALA A 202 -6.82 7.14 13.74
CA ALA A 202 -7.65 5.93 13.65
C ALA A 202 -8.78 5.99 14.68
N CYS A 203 -9.98 5.56 14.29
CA CYS A 203 -11.12 5.46 15.21
C CYS A 203 -10.92 4.38 16.27
N VAL A 204 -10.15 3.33 15.92
CA VAL A 204 -9.73 2.25 16.82
C VAL A 204 -8.21 2.13 16.75
N PRO A 205 -7.45 2.94 17.52
CA PRO A 205 -5.99 2.99 17.42
C PRO A 205 -5.32 1.67 17.79
N ASP A 206 -5.88 0.95 18.76
CA ASP A 206 -5.29 -0.27 19.33
C ASP A 206 -5.18 -1.43 18.34
N LEU A 207 -6.01 -1.43 17.29
CA LEU A 207 -6.02 -2.47 16.26
C LEU A 207 -5.51 -1.97 14.90
N HIS A 208 -5.34 -0.66 14.74
CA HIS A 208 -5.04 -0.07 13.43
C HIS A 208 -3.65 -0.43 12.92
N GLY A 209 -3.60 -1.24 11.89
CA GLY A 209 -2.35 -1.67 11.24
C GLY A 209 -1.74 -2.94 11.81
N PHE A 210 -2.37 -3.56 12.78
CA PHE A 210 -1.93 -4.86 13.28
C PHE A 210 -2.11 -5.92 12.21
N SER A 211 -1.21 -6.87 12.19
CA SER A 211 -1.26 -8.01 11.29
C SER A 211 -0.57 -9.21 11.89
N ILE A 212 -1.08 -10.38 11.57
CA ILE A 212 -0.49 -11.67 11.86
C ILE A 212 -0.25 -12.41 10.56
N VAL A 213 0.73 -13.30 10.57
CA VAL A 213 1.18 -14.01 9.37
C VAL A 213 1.41 -15.47 9.71
N GLN A 214 0.83 -16.34 8.92
CA GLN A 214 1.12 -17.77 8.91
C GLN A 214 1.86 -18.12 7.63
N THR A 215 3.04 -18.67 7.78
CA THR A 215 3.89 -19.11 6.67
C THR A 215 3.88 -20.62 6.60
N GLY A 216 3.48 -21.17 5.45
CA GLY A 216 3.50 -22.59 5.20
C GLY A 216 4.94 -23.12 4.99
N ALA A 217 5.06 -24.46 4.93
CA ALA A 217 6.31 -25.11 4.63
C ALA A 217 6.79 -24.87 3.19
N TRP A 218 8.07 -25.05 2.96
CA TRP A 218 8.64 -25.07 1.61
C TRP A 218 8.32 -26.38 0.90
N HIS A 219 7.88 -26.30 -0.35
CA HIS A 219 7.56 -27.42 -1.22
C HIS A 219 8.40 -27.32 -2.48
N PRO A 220 8.88 -28.47 -3.02
CA PRO A 220 9.52 -28.50 -4.34
C PRO A 220 8.54 -28.02 -5.42
N SER A 221 9.03 -27.23 -6.38
CA SER A 221 8.21 -26.71 -7.49
C SER A 221 7.70 -27.76 -8.48
N GLN A 222 8.05 -29.01 -8.27
CA GLN A 222 7.57 -30.17 -9.04
C GLN A 222 6.69 -31.12 -8.21
N SER A 223 6.35 -30.74 -6.97
CA SER A 223 5.59 -31.56 -6.06
C SER A 223 4.07 -31.38 -6.21
N ILE A 224 3.35 -32.27 -5.56
CA ILE A 224 1.91 -32.14 -5.36
C ILE A 224 1.68 -31.80 -3.89
N LEU A 225 1.16 -30.62 -3.64
CA LEU A 225 0.71 -30.21 -2.31
C LEU A 225 -0.64 -30.88 -2.00
N GLN A 226 -0.72 -31.53 -0.87
CA GLN A 226 -1.99 -32.11 -0.38
C GLN A 226 -2.87 -31.01 0.19
N PRO A 227 -4.20 -31.21 0.23
CA PRO A 227 -5.12 -30.27 0.84
C PRO A 227 -4.71 -29.95 2.29
N GLU A 228 -4.72 -28.68 2.63
CA GLU A 228 -4.33 -28.19 3.96
C GLU A 228 -5.29 -27.07 4.39
N LEU A 229 -5.65 -27.05 5.68
CA LEU A 229 -6.40 -25.97 6.28
C LEU A 229 -5.44 -25.06 7.05
N MET A 230 -5.26 -23.85 6.57
CA MET A 230 -4.54 -22.80 7.29
C MET A 230 -5.52 -21.98 8.12
N ARG A 231 -5.33 -21.96 9.44
CA ARG A 231 -6.12 -21.15 10.36
C ARG A 231 -5.23 -20.06 10.96
N ILE A 232 -5.70 -18.85 10.90
CA ILE A 232 -4.99 -17.67 11.41
C ILE A 232 -5.92 -16.89 12.33
N GLU A 233 -5.47 -16.53 13.53
CA GLU A 233 -6.30 -15.88 14.54
C GLU A 233 -5.48 -14.91 15.39
N PHE A 234 -6.11 -13.81 15.78
CA PHE A 234 -5.58 -12.87 16.78
C PHE A 234 -5.82 -13.39 18.18
N ASP A 235 -5.13 -12.81 19.16
CA ASP A 235 -5.35 -13.12 20.56
C ASP A 235 -6.76 -12.68 21.01
N GLU A 236 -7.37 -13.40 21.95
CA GLU A 236 -8.70 -13.06 22.49
C GLU A 236 -8.76 -11.64 23.07
N LYS A 237 -7.66 -11.14 23.63
CA LYS A 237 -7.55 -9.76 24.14
C LYS A 237 -7.79 -8.69 23.06
N ASP A 238 -7.45 -8.99 21.81
CA ASP A 238 -7.60 -8.07 20.70
C ASP A 238 -9.07 -8.02 20.22
N CYS A 239 -9.82 -9.11 20.40
CA CYS A 239 -11.24 -9.19 20.01
C CYS A 239 -12.12 -8.18 20.73
N VAL A 240 -11.75 -7.76 21.94
CA VAL A 240 -12.50 -6.79 22.75
C VAL A 240 -12.59 -5.41 22.08
N TYR A 241 -11.61 -5.06 21.26
CA TYR A 241 -11.56 -3.75 20.59
C TYR A 241 -12.24 -3.74 19.23
N VAL A 242 -12.72 -4.90 18.74
CA VAL A 242 -13.37 -4.99 17.43
C VAL A 242 -14.73 -4.32 17.46
N ASN A 243 -14.94 -3.44 16.50
CA ASN A 243 -16.22 -2.76 16.29
C ASN A 243 -16.46 -2.56 14.78
N GLU A 244 -17.57 -1.96 14.43
CA GLU A 244 -18.00 -1.74 13.04
C GLU A 244 -17.02 -0.92 12.21
N ARG A 245 -16.11 -0.15 12.86
CA ARG A 245 -15.11 0.70 12.19
C ARG A 245 -13.79 -0.01 11.89
N ILE A 246 -13.71 -1.31 12.11
CA ILE A 246 -12.56 -2.14 11.75
C ILE A 246 -12.87 -2.93 10.48
N THR A 247 -11.97 -2.91 9.53
CA THR A 247 -11.98 -3.78 8.36
C THR A 247 -10.90 -4.84 8.52
N ILE A 248 -11.28 -6.10 8.34
CA ILE A 248 -10.35 -7.23 8.36
C ILE A 248 -9.90 -7.49 6.94
N LEU A 249 -8.59 -7.60 6.73
CA LEU A 249 -7.99 -7.96 5.45
C LEU A 249 -7.40 -9.35 5.54
N LEU A 250 -7.86 -10.25 4.70
CA LEU A 250 -7.25 -11.56 4.52
C LEU A 250 -6.46 -11.57 3.22
N SER A 251 -5.16 -11.72 3.32
CA SER A 251 -4.25 -11.70 2.18
C SER A 251 -3.55 -13.04 2.03
N MET A 252 -3.29 -13.45 0.79
CA MET A 252 -2.56 -14.67 0.48
C MET A 252 -1.44 -14.34 -0.50
N GLY A 253 -0.28 -14.98 -0.30
CA GLY A 253 0.87 -14.89 -1.17
C GLY A 253 1.45 -16.26 -1.48
N ILE A 254 2.05 -16.37 -2.65
CA ILE A 254 2.95 -17.45 -3.02
C ILE A 254 4.35 -16.86 -3.16
N GLU A 255 5.32 -17.45 -2.47
CA GLU A 255 6.70 -17.02 -2.45
C GLU A 255 7.58 -18.13 -3.00
N PHE A 256 8.48 -17.78 -3.92
CA PHE A 256 9.44 -18.74 -4.49
C PHE A 256 10.79 -18.62 -3.80
N GLY A 257 11.49 -19.74 -3.72
CA GLY A 257 12.78 -19.86 -3.07
C GLY A 257 13.79 -20.67 -3.86
N LYS A 258 15.05 -20.47 -3.50
CA LYS A 258 16.19 -21.22 -4.01
C LYS A 258 16.87 -21.96 -2.86
N VAL A 259 17.80 -22.85 -3.19
CA VAL A 259 18.69 -23.45 -2.19
C VAL A 259 19.57 -22.34 -1.61
N GLY A 260 19.53 -22.17 -0.31
CA GLY A 260 20.38 -21.24 0.42
C GLY A 260 21.78 -21.79 0.66
N PHE A 261 22.63 -20.98 1.30
CA PHE A 261 24.01 -21.36 1.60
C PHE A 261 24.09 -22.57 2.56
N THR A 262 23.10 -22.74 3.43
CA THR A 262 23.02 -23.86 4.38
C THR A 262 22.45 -25.13 3.79
N GLY A 263 22.04 -25.13 2.52
CA GLY A 263 21.33 -26.23 1.88
C GLY A 263 19.81 -26.19 2.06
N GLU A 264 19.32 -25.36 2.94
CA GLU A 264 17.88 -25.16 3.19
C GLU A 264 17.26 -24.16 2.18
N PRO A 265 15.93 -24.27 1.91
CA PRO A 265 15.27 -23.32 1.04
C PRO A 265 15.25 -21.90 1.64
N GLU A 266 15.67 -20.92 0.86
CA GLU A 266 15.64 -19.50 1.21
C GLU A 266 14.76 -18.71 0.23
N ALA A 267 13.98 -17.76 0.78
CA ALA A 267 13.14 -16.88 -0.01
C ALA A 267 13.94 -16.01 -0.97
N MET A 268 13.53 -15.99 -2.23
CA MET A 268 14.14 -15.11 -3.22
C MET A 268 13.40 -13.75 -3.21
N LYS A 269 14.18 -12.68 -3.11
CA LYS A 269 13.60 -11.33 -3.09
C LYS A 269 12.86 -11.02 -4.39
N TYR A 270 11.65 -10.47 -4.28
CA TYR A 270 10.75 -10.15 -5.40
C TYR A 270 10.33 -11.37 -6.24
N ALA A 271 10.44 -12.56 -5.70
CA ALA A 271 10.01 -13.79 -6.34
C ALA A 271 8.71 -14.28 -5.70
N GLY A 272 7.60 -13.91 -6.29
CA GLY A 272 6.30 -14.30 -5.79
C GLY A 272 5.18 -13.37 -6.26
N SER A 273 4.01 -13.64 -5.77
CA SER A 273 2.82 -12.82 -6.02
C SER A 273 1.90 -12.89 -4.81
N ALA A 274 1.14 -11.83 -4.57
CA ALA A 274 0.20 -11.77 -3.47
C ALA A 274 -1.05 -10.94 -3.82
N LYS A 275 -2.12 -11.20 -3.06
CA LYS A 275 -3.41 -10.55 -3.25
C LYS A 275 -4.19 -10.53 -1.93
N VAL A 276 -5.04 -9.52 -1.73
CA VAL A 276 -6.11 -9.56 -0.72
C VAL A 276 -7.21 -10.47 -1.27
N ILE A 277 -7.43 -11.62 -0.63
CA ILE A 277 -8.37 -12.65 -1.09
C ILE A 277 -9.77 -12.47 -0.54
N ALA A 278 -9.91 -11.86 0.64
CA ALA A 278 -11.18 -11.52 1.24
C ALA A 278 -11.05 -10.31 2.16
N VAL A 279 -12.18 -9.64 2.40
CA VAL A 279 -12.34 -8.55 3.37
C VAL A 279 -13.57 -8.83 4.24
N GLY A 280 -13.51 -8.43 5.54
CA GLY A 280 -14.57 -8.69 6.51
C GLY A 280 -14.77 -7.54 7.50
#